data_34ec973c8bc28c9cee7a0938bc2e90ad
#
_entry.id   34ec973c8bc28c9cee7a0938bc2e90ad
#
_cell.length_a   1.000
_cell.length_b   1.000
_cell.length_c   1.000
_cell.angle_alpha   90.00
_cell.angle_beta   90.00
_cell.angle_gamma   90.00
#
_symmetry.space_group_name_H-M   'P 1'
#
loop_
_entity.id
_entity.type
_entity.pdbx_description
1 polymer ?
#
loop_
_entity_poly.entity_id
_entity_poly.type
_entity_poly.pdbx_seq_one_letter_code
_entity_poly.pdbx_strand_id
1 'polypeptide(L)'
;MIANKKLQDADVTIEGCILIWNIGIPLLKSSMRSHIYKPFQAAASALELLEANECQLRVCLHLELAKYEIEQDFLSKATMQLKKALRIDYSAVKKNLGIDLTEDDNPDDFARPFDRAIKFLLKKLNLKTNLYGGGSESIHELIILDVENAKTTKNSQMRETLLKKALK
;
A
#
# COMPACT_ATOMS: atom_id res chain seq x y z
N MET A 1 -1.20 -32.89 -20.57
CA MET A 1 -1.41 -31.76 -21.51
C MET A 1 -2.17 -30.58 -20.90
N ILE A 2 -3.21 -30.78 -20.09
CA ILE A 2 -4.01 -29.69 -19.48
C ILE A 2 -3.23 -28.88 -18.43
N ALA A 3 -2.37 -29.52 -17.64
CA ALA A 3 -1.56 -28.85 -16.61
C ALA A 3 -0.56 -27.85 -17.20
N ASN A 4 0.12 -28.20 -18.32
CA ASN A 4 1.07 -27.31 -18.97
C ASN A 4 0.41 -26.06 -19.57
N LYS A 5 -0.83 -26.17 -20.07
CA LYS A 5 -1.55 -25.03 -20.62
C LYS A 5 -1.95 -24.03 -19.52
N LYS A 6 -2.43 -24.54 -18.37
CA LYS A 6 -2.74 -23.68 -17.22
C LYS A 6 -1.51 -22.96 -16.67
N LEU A 7 -0.35 -23.61 -16.66
CA LEU A 7 0.91 -23.00 -16.22
C LEU A 7 1.35 -21.89 -17.19
N GLN A 8 1.29 -22.14 -18.52
CA GLN A 8 1.58 -21.11 -19.52
C GLN A 8 0.63 -19.92 -19.45
N ASP A 9 -0.66 -20.14 -19.21
CA ASP A 9 -1.64 -19.08 -19.05
C ASP A 9 -1.37 -18.23 -17.79
N ALA A 10 -0.83 -18.84 -16.72
CA ALA A 10 -0.42 -18.14 -15.51
C ALA A 10 0.79 -17.25 -15.74
N ASP A 11 1.85 -17.77 -16.40
CA ASP A 11 3.07 -17.01 -16.68
C ASP A 11 2.77 -15.80 -17.58
N VAL A 12 1.98 -15.98 -18.63
CA VAL A 12 1.55 -14.87 -19.51
C VAL A 12 0.75 -13.81 -18.72
N THR A 13 -0.08 -14.24 -17.79
CA THR A 13 -0.84 -13.31 -16.93
C THR A 13 0.08 -12.53 -16.01
N ILE A 14 1.07 -13.17 -15.40
CA ILE A 14 2.07 -12.50 -14.55
C ILE A 14 2.89 -11.50 -15.36
N GLU A 15 3.38 -11.88 -16.55
CA GLU A 15 4.09 -10.97 -17.45
C GLU A 15 3.22 -9.78 -17.85
N GLY A 16 1.94 -10.00 -18.12
CA GLY A 16 0.97 -8.94 -18.39
C GLY A 16 0.82 -7.98 -17.21
N CYS A 17 0.77 -8.48 -15.98
CA CYS A 17 0.71 -7.65 -14.78
C CYS A 17 2.00 -6.82 -14.59
N ILE A 18 3.17 -7.41 -14.85
CA ILE A 18 4.46 -6.69 -14.81
C ILE A 18 4.48 -5.58 -15.87
N LEU A 19 3.98 -5.85 -17.07
CA LEU A 19 3.90 -4.85 -18.14
C LEU A 19 2.96 -3.69 -17.76
N ILE A 20 1.77 -4.01 -17.22
CA ILE A 20 0.82 -3.00 -16.69
C ILE A 20 1.50 -2.11 -15.64
N TRP A 21 2.26 -2.70 -14.72
CA TRP A 21 3.00 -1.96 -13.72
C TRP A 21 4.04 -1.04 -14.36
N ASN A 22 4.88 -1.54 -15.23
CA ASN A 22 5.96 -0.79 -15.89
C ASN A 22 5.42 0.39 -16.71
N ILE A 23 4.32 0.20 -17.44
CA ILE A 23 3.63 1.28 -18.18
C ILE A 23 3.00 2.29 -17.21
N GLY A 24 2.53 1.83 -16.07
CA GLY A 24 1.90 2.67 -15.05
C GLY A 24 2.86 3.55 -14.25
N ILE A 25 4.14 3.17 -14.11
CA ILE A 25 5.13 3.91 -13.29
C ILE A 25 5.16 5.42 -13.59
N PRO A 26 5.24 5.89 -14.85
CA PRO A 26 5.24 7.32 -15.15
C PRO A 26 3.97 8.06 -14.71
N LEU A 27 2.86 7.32 -14.54
CA LEU A 27 1.54 7.83 -14.20
C LEU A 27 1.24 7.79 -12.70
N LEU A 28 2.21 7.41 -11.85
CA LEU A 28 2.04 7.33 -10.38
C LEU A 28 1.92 8.70 -9.68
N LYS A 29 1.84 9.78 -10.45
CA LYS A 29 1.57 11.13 -9.92
C LYS A 29 0.09 11.24 -9.52
N SER A 30 -0.19 11.97 -8.43
CA SER A 30 -1.54 12.15 -7.88
C SER A 30 -2.59 12.53 -8.94
N SER A 31 -2.26 13.45 -9.84
CA SER A 31 -3.17 13.89 -10.91
C SER A 31 -3.46 12.85 -12.00
N MET A 32 -2.65 11.80 -12.12
CA MET A 32 -2.73 10.82 -13.20
C MET A 32 -3.14 9.41 -12.73
N ARG A 33 -3.19 9.17 -11.41
CA ARG A 33 -3.56 7.85 -10.85
C ARG A 33 -4.93 7.34 -11.29
N SER A 34 -5.86 8.22 -11.59
CA SER A 34 -7.19 7.84 -12.08
C SER A 34 -7.13 6.98 -13.35
N HIS A 35 -6.14 7.22 -14.22
CA HIS A 35 -6.00 6.49 -15.49
C HIS A 35 -5.47 5.06 -15.30
N ILE A 36 -4.68 4.83 -14.24
CA ILE A 36 -4.09 3.52 -13.96
C ILE A 36 -4.85 2.72 -12.90
N TYR A 37 -5.84 3.30 -12.23
CA TYR A 37 -6.57 2.65 -11.15
C TYR A 37 -7.21 1.33 -11.58
N LYS A 38 -7.99 1.34 -12.66
CA LYS A 38 -8.65 0.13 -13.18
C LYS A 38 -7.67 -0.95 -13.65
N PRO A 39 -6.65 -0.63 -14.48
CA PRO A 39 -5.60 -1.59 -14.84
C PRO A 39 -4.89 -2.19 -13.61
N PHE A 40 -4.53 -1.37 -12.63
CA PHE A 40 -3.87 -1.85 -11.42
C PHE A 40 -4.78 -2.74 -10.56
N GLN A 41 -6.07 -2.41 -10.47
CA GLN A 41 -7.05 -3.24 -9.78
C GLN A 41 -7.20 -4.61 -10.46
N ALA A 42 -7.25 -4.64 -11.80
CA ALA A 42 -7.30 -5.89 -12.56
C ALA A 42 -6.03 -6.73 -12.36
N ALA A 43 -4.84 -6.11 -12.43
CA ALA A 43 -3.57 -6.79 -12.20
C ALA A 43 -3.46 -7.34 -10.77
N ALA A 44 -3.83 -6.55 -9.75
CA ALA A 44 -3.83 -7.01 -8.37
C ALA A 44 -4.76 -8.21 -8.15
N SER A 45 -5.97 -8.18 -8.73
CA SER A 45 -6.93 -9.28 -8.63
C SER A 45 -6.45 -10.53 -9.36
N ALA A 46 -5.82 -10.39 -10.53
CA ALA A 46 -5.25 -11.51 -11.27
C ALA A 46 -4.12 -12.20 -10.49
N LEU A 47 -3.20 -11.41 -9.91
CA LEU A 47 -2.12 -11.95 -9.09
C LEU A 47 -2.60 -12.59 -7.79
N GLU A 48 -3.70 -12.08 -7.19
CA GLU A 48 -4.34 -12.73 -6.03
C GLU A 48 -4.94 -14.09 -6.41
N LEU A 49 -5.66 -14.16 -7.53
CA LEU A 49 -6.27 -15.42 -8.01
C LEU A 49 -5.25 -16.49 -8.38
N LEU A 50 -4.10 -16.09 -8.87
CA LEU A 50 -3.00 -17.00 -9.22
C LEU A 50 -2.13 -17.37 -8.03
N GLU A 51 -2.35 -16.76 -6.86
CA GLU A 51 -1.45 -16.86 -5.69
C GLU A 51 0.02 -16.60 -6.07
N ALA A 52 0.23 -15.67 -7.01
CA ALA A 52 1.51 -15.41 -7.63
C ALA A 52 2.59 -15.04 -6.59
N ASN A 53 3.81 -15.53 -6.83
CA ASN A 53 4.97 -15.31 -5.94
C ASN A 53 5.59 -13.90 -6.06
N GLU A 54 5.08 -13.05 -6.94
CA GLU A 54 5.52 -11.66 -7.16
C GLU A 54 5.09 -10.74 -6.01
N CYS A 55 5.53 -11.08 -4.79
CA CYS A 55 5.12 -10.40 -3.56
C CYS A 55 5.34 -8.90 -3.61
N GLN A 56 6.50 -8.43 -4.13
CA GLN A 56 6.79 -7.01 -4.24
C GLN A 56 5.82 -6.29 -5.17
N LEU A 57 5.53 -6.86 -6.35
CA LEU A 57 4.59 -6.30 -7.31
C LEU A 57 3.18 -6.20 -6.71
N ARG A 58 2.73 -7.27 -6.04
CA ARG A 58 1.42 -7.30 -5.35
C ARG A 58 1.33 -6.21 -4.29
N VAL A 59 2.36 -6.04 -3.46
CA VAL A 59 2.40 -4.98 -2.44
C VAL A 59 2.38 -3.60 -3.07
N CYS A 60 3.18 -3.37 -4.13
CA CYS A 60 3.22 -2.10 -4.84
C CYS A 60 1.86 -1.73 -5.45
N LEU A 61 1.18 -2.69 -6.09
CA LEU A 61 -0.15 -2.49 -6.66
C LEU A 61 -1.17 -2.10 -5.59
N HIS A 62 -1.25 -2.85 -4.48
CA HIS A 62 -2.15 -2.52 -3.38
C HIS A 62 -1.85 -1.17 -2.74
N LEU A 63 -0.57 -0.81 -2.62
CA LEU A 63 -0.15 0.47 -2.07
C LEU A 63 -0.59 1.65 -2.95
N GLU A 64 -0.42 1.53 -4.28
CA GLU A 64 -0.84 2.60 -5.21
C GLU A 64 -2.36 2.69 -5.34
N LEU A 65 -3.08 1.57 -5.29
CA LEU A 65 -4.54 1.55 -5.22
C LEU A 65 -5.02 2.26 -3.94
N ALA A 66 -4.41 1.96 -2.80
CA ALA A 66 -4.76 2.61 -1.53
C ALA A 66 -4.51 4.13 -1.58
N LYS A 67 -3.39 4.57 -2.16
CA LYS A 67 -3.09 6.01 -2.32
C LYS A 67 -4.16 6.72 -3.15
N TYR A 68 -4.60 6.11 -4.27
CA TYR A 68 -5.68 6.67 -5.07
C TYR A 68 -7.00 6.73 -4.29
N GLU A 69 -7.35 5.66 -3.59
CA GLU A 69 -8.58 5.58 -2.79
C GLU A 69 -8.58 6.60 -1.64
N ILE A 70 -7.40 6.88 -1.04
CA ILE A 70 -7.24 7.96 -0.06
C ILE A 70 -7.48 9.34 -0.70
N GLU A 71 -6.97 9.56 -1.91
CA GLU A 71 -7.17 10.81 -2.66
C GLU A 71 -8.64 11.04 -3.03
N GLN A 72 -9.40 9.96 -3.21
CA GLN A 72 -10.85 10.00 -3.48
C GLN A 72 -11.72 9.90 -2.21
N ASP A 73 -11.11 9.94 -1.04
CA ASP A 73 -11.76 9.83 0.27
C ASP A 73 -12.49 8.48 0.51
N PHE A 74 -12.10 7.43 -0.22
CA PHE A 74 -12.60 6.07 -0.04
C PHE A 74 -11.83 5.33 1.08
N LEU A 75 -11.88 5.84 2.31
CA LEU A 75 -11.03 5.41 3.43
C LEU A 75 -11.17 3.92 3.77
N SER A 76 -12.39 3.39 3.70
CA SER A 76 -12.65 1.96 3.96
C SER A 76 -11.96 1.05 2.93
N LYS A 77 -12.05 1.39 1.64
CA LYS A 77 -11.40 0.64 0.55
C LYS A 77 -9.89 0.72 0.69
N ALA A 78 -9.35 1.91 0.92
CA ALA A 78 -7.92 2.13 1.13
C ALA A 78 -7.39 1.30 2.31
N THR A 79 -8.11 1.25 3.42
CA THR A 79 -7.76 0.41 4.58
C THR A 79 -7.73 -1.07 4.20
N MET A 80 -8.68 -1.53 3.39
CA MET A 80 -8.72 -2.91 2.91
C MET A 80 -7.51 -3.23 2.03
N GLN A 81 -7.15 -2.35 1.09
CA GLN A 81 -5.96 -2.53 0.23
C GLN A 81 -4.67 -2.61 1.05
N LEU A 82 -4.48 -1.70 2.01
CA LEU A 82 -3.30 -1.72 2.88
C LEU A 82 -3.22 -2.98 3.76
N LYS A 83 -4.36 -3.46 4.28
CA LYS A 83 -4.42 -4.72 5.03
C LYS A 83 -4.08 -5.93 4.14
N LYS A 84 -4.53 -5.94 2.88
CA LYS A 84 -4.13 -6.97 1.91
C LYS A 84 -2.63 -6.94 1.67
N ALA A 85 -2.04 -5.78 1.44
CA ALA A 85 -0.59 -5.62 1.25
C ALA A 85 0.22 -6.19 2.44
N LEU A 86 -0.21 -5.96 3.69
CA LEU A 86 0.45 -6.50 4.87
C LEU A 86 0.34 -8.02 5.03
N ARG A 87 -0.70 -8.64 4.46
CA ARG A 87 -0.93 -10.08 4.55
C ARG A 87 -0.17 -10.89 3.51
N ILE A 88 0.44 -10.25 2.54
CA ILE A 88 1.20 -10.94 1.49
C ILE A 88 2.37 -11.67 2.15
N ASP A 89 2.45 -12.97 1.90
CA ASP A 89 3.51 -13.82 2.41
C ASP A 89 4.77 -13.71 1.54
N TYR A 90 5.90 -13.48 2.19
CA TYR A 90 7.22 -13.41 1.57
C TYR A 90 8.06 -14.68 1.78
N SER A 91 7.49 -15.73 2.36
CA SER A 91 8.22 -16.97 2.68
C SER A 91 8.88 -17.61 1.45
N ALA A 92 8.19 -17.60 0.32
CA ALA A 92 8.73 -18.13 -0.94
C ALA A 92 9.95 -17.31 -1.44
N VAL A 93 9.92 -15.99 -1.30
CA VAL A 93 11.03 -15.12 -1.68
C VAL A 93 12.24 -15.35 -0.79
N LYS A 94 12.03 -15.53 0.52
CA LYS A 94 13.10 -15.84 1.48
C LYS A 94 13.81 -17.15 1.14
N LYS A 95 13.02 -18.20 0.84
CA LYS A 95 13.53 -19.50 0.42
C LYS A 95 14.39 -19.40 -0.83
N ASN A 96 13.97 -18.63 -1.83
CA ASN A 96 14.70 -18.46 -3.08
C ASN A 96 16.00 -17.66 -2.91
N LEU A 97 16.08 -16.80 -1.89
CA LEU A 97 17.28 -16.04 -1.55
C LEU A 97 18.26 -16.81 -0.66
N GLY A 98 17.95 -18.06 -0.31
CA GLY A 98 18.82 -18.89 0.56
C GLY A 98 18.92 -18.34 2.00
N ILE A 99 17.97 -17.53 2.42
CA ILE A 99 17.90 -17.02 3.78
C ILE A 99 17.16 -18.08 4.62
N ASP A 100 17.92 -19.06 5.11
CA ASP A 100 17.45 -19.96 6.17
C ASP A 100 17.34 -19.16 7.46
N LEU A 101 16.12 -18.89 7.89
CA LEU A 101 15.88 -18.36 9.22
C LEU A 101 16.24 -19.44 10.22
N THR A 102 17.31 -19.24 10.98
CA THR A 102 17.54 -19.99 12.21
C THR A 102 16.42 -19.64 13.19
N GLU A 103 16.01 -20.58 14.05
CA GLU A 103 14.90 -20.41 15.01
C GLU A 103 15.07 -19.19 15.94
N ASP A 104 16.27 -18.62 16.00
CA ASP A 104 16.62 -17.43 16.80
C ASP A 104 16.43 -16.09 16.04
N ASP A 105 16.20 -16.10 14.72
CA ASP A 105 16.01 -14.88 13.96
C ASP A 105 14.59 -14.34 14.18
N ASN A 106 14.53 -13.17 14.82
CA ASN A 106 13.28 -12.45 15.04
C ASN A 106 12.61 -12.19 13.67
N PRO A 107 11.39 -12.68 13.40
CA PRO A 107 10.72 -12.49 12.12
C PRO A 107 10.53 -11.02 11.74
N ASP A 108 10.69 -10.10 12.70
CA ASP A 108 10.64 -8.66 12.48
C ASP A 108 11.95 -8.07 11.93
N ASP A 109 13.08 -8.78 11.95
CA ASP A 109 14.36 -8.30 11.44
C ASP A 109 14.45 -8.30 9.90
N PHE A 110 13.62 -9.06 9.22
CA PHE A 110 13.49 -8.94 7.78
C PHE A 110 12.54 -7.79 7.45
N ALA A 111 13.11 -6.60 7.31
CA ALA A 111 12.35 -5.40 6.90
C ALA A 111 11.70 -5.65 5.53
N ARG A 112 10.42 -6.00 5.54
CA ARG A 112 9.64 -6.16 4.31
C ARG A 112 9.61 -4.81 3.58
N PRO A 113 9.90 -4.79 2.28
CA PRO A 113 9.79 -3.58 1.50
C PRO A 113 8.41 -2.94 1.71
N PHE A 114 8.38 -1.63 1.96
CA PHE A 114 7.14 -0.84 2.14
C PHE A 114 6.33 -1.05 3.43
N ASP A 115 6.64 -2.01 4.30
CA ASP A 115 5.88 -2.22 5.56
C ASP A 115 5.78 -0.94 6.40
N ARG A 116 6.87 -0.19 6.51
CA ARG A 116 6.89 1.08 7.24
C ARG A 116 5.92 2.09 6.62
N ALA A 117 5.91 2.21 5.29
CA ALA A 117 5.00 3.13 4.58
C ALA A 117 3.54 2.69 4.72
N ILE A 118 3.26 1.39 4.65
CA ILE A 118 1.92 0.83 4.79
C ILE A 118 1.40 1.03 6.22
N LYS A 119 2.19 0.70 7.24
CA LYS A 119 1.84 0.91 8.66
C LYS A 119 1.57 2.39 8.96
N PHE A 120 2.39 3.28 8.40
CA PHE A 120 2.20 4.73 8.52
C PHE A 120 0.88 5.19 7.90
N LEU A 121 0.57 4.76 6.67
CA LEU A 121 -0.69 5.09 6.00
C LEU A 121 -1.90 4.53 6.75
N LEU A 122 -1.82 3.30 7.26
CA LEU A 122 -2.90 2.72 8.08
C LEU A 122 -3.12 3.52 9.35
N LYS A 123 -2.05 3.93 10.05
CA LYS A 123 -2.18 4.78 11.24
C LYS A 123 -2.85 6.10 10.89
N LYS A 124 -2.42 6.76 9.80
CA LYS A 124 -3.03 8.00 9.31
C LYS A 124 -4.52 7.84 8.96
N LEU A 125 -4.91 6.72 8.34
CA LEU A 125 -6.31 6.42 8.02
C LEU A 125 -7.14 6.19 9.28
N ASN A 126 -6.64 5.41 10.23
CA ASN A 126 -7.33 5.16 11.50
C ASN A 126 -7.57 6.48 12.24
N LEU A 127 -6.58 7.37 12.28
CA LEU A 127 -6.73 8.70 12.87
C LEU A 127 -7.83 9.50 12.19
N LYS A 128 -7.85 9.55 10.84
CA LYS A 128 -8.92 10.20 10.10
C LYS A 128 -10.30 9.61 10.41
N THR A 129 -10.40 8.28 10.46
CA THR A 129 -11.67 7.59 10.72
C THR A 129 -12.16 7.85 12.14
N ASN A 130 -11.25 7.87 13.13
CA ASN A 130 -11.59 8.15 14.52
C ASN A 130 -12.02 9.60 14.73
N LEU A 131 -11.37 10.56 14.04
CA LEU A 131 -11.81 11.97 14.08
C LEU A 131 -13.28 12.16 13.66
N TYR A 132 -13.75 11.35 12.73
CA TYR A 132 -15.18 11.33 12.35
C TYR A 132 -16.05 10.49 13.30
N GLY A 133 -15.45 9.60 14.12
CA GLY A 133 -16.15 8.64 14.99
C GLY A 133 -16.17 8.96 16.49
N GLY A 134 -15.56 10.07 16.94
CA GLY A 134 -15.63 10.52 18.34
C GLY A 134 -14.84 9.69 19.37
N GLY A 135 -13.84 8.92 18.94
CA GLY A 135 -12.94 8.19 19.86
C GLY A 135 -11.89 9.10 20.52
N SER A 136 -11.54 8.81 21.78
CA SER A 136 -10.50 9.54 22.51
C SER A 136 -9.13 9.25 21.91
N GLU A 137 -8.55 10.24 21.26
CA GLU A 137 -7.24 10.13 20.62
C GLU A 137 -6.13 10.62 21.56
N SER A 138 -4.98 9.95 21.45
CA SER A 138 -3.76 10.45 22.10
C SER A 138 -3.36 11.78 21.45
N ILE A 139 -3.02 12.78 22.29
CA ILE A 139 -2.55 14.12 21.85
C ILE A 139 -1.42 13.99 20.82
N HIS A 140 -0.51 13.01 20.99
CA HIS A 140 0.59 12.75 20.06
C HIS A 140 0.11 12.35 18.67
N GLU A 141 -0.99 11.61 18.57
CA GLU A 141 -1.56 11.18 17.29
C GLU A 141 -2.20 12.34 16.53
N LEU A 142 -2.87 13.24 17.25
CA LEU A 142 -3.41 14.48 16.67
C LEU A 142 -2.29 15.38 16.13
N ILE A 143 -1.20 15.55 16.88
CA ILE A 143 -0.03 16.33 16.46
C ILE A 143 0.56 15.75 15.15
N ILE A 144 0.76 14.44 15.09
CA ILE A 144 1.29 13.78 13.87
C ILE A 144 0.36 14.03 12.68
N LEU A 145 -0.96 13.93 12.88
CA LEU A 145 -1.93 14.17 11.82
C LEU A 145 -1.92 15.62 11.34
N ASP A 146 -1.88 16.59 12.27
CA ASP A 146 -1.84 18.02 11.93
C ASP A 146 -0.55 18.38 11.15
N VAL A 147 0.61 17.82 11.52
CA VAL A 147 1.87 17.98 10.79
C VAL A 147 1.81 17.38 9.38
N GLU A 148 1.24 16.17 9.23
CA GLU A 148 1.10 15.54 7.91
C GLU A 148 0.10 16.28 7.01
N ASN A 149 -1.01 16.75 7.57
CA ASN A 149 -1.96 17.57 6.83
C ASN A 149 -1.32 18.91 6.40
N ALA A 150 -0.46 19.51 7.24
CA ALA A 150 0.28 20.70 6.88
C ALA A 150 1.26 20.47 5.71
N LYS A 151 1.92 19.29 5.65
CA LYS A 151 2.82 18.93 4.54
C LYS A 151 2.07 18.79 3.21
N THR A 152 0.84 18.28 3.24
CA THR A 152 0.03 18.01 2.03
C THR A 152 -0.79 19.22 1.57
N THR A 153 -0.99 20.21 2.46
CA THR A 153 -1.81 21.39 2.17
C THR A 153 -1.08 22.39 1.30
N LYS A 154 -1.66 22.75 0.16
CA LYS A 154 -1.13 23.77 -0.76
C LYS A 154 -1.39 25.20 -0.29
N ASN A 155 -2.41 25.42 0.56
CA ASN A 155 -2.77 26.73 1.08
C ASN A 155 -1.84 27.12 2.24
N SER A 156 -1.08 28.22 2.05
CA SER A 156 -0.08 28.70 3.02
C SER A 156 -0.68 29.06 4.38
N GLN A 157 -1.83 29.73 4.42
CA GLN A 157 -2.49 30.12 5.68
C GLN A 157 -2.99 28.90 6.46
N MET A 158 -3.60 27.94 5.77
CA MET A 158 -4.09 26.71 6.39
C MET A 158 -2.93 25.85 6.89
N ARG A 159 -1.83 25.79 6.15
CA ARG A 159 -0.59 25.13 6.56
C ARG A 159 -0.02 25.72 7.85
N GLU A 160 0.06 27.04 7.94
CA GLU A 160 0.54 27.75 9.13
C GLU A 160 -0.38 27.49 10.34
N THR A 161 -1.70 27.49 10.15
CA THR A 161 -2.67 27.23 11.21
C THR A 161 -2.52 25.80 11.75
N LEU A 162 -2.35 24.79 10.88
CA LEU A 162 -2.14 23.40 11.29
C LEU A 162 -0.83 23.23 12.06
N LEU A 163 0.27 23.87 11.62
CA LEU A 163 1.55 23.81 12.33
C LEU A 163 1.48 24.49 13.71
N LYS A 164 0.80 25.63 13.82
CA LYS A 164 0.57 26.32 15.11
C LYS A 164 -0.29 25.48 16.05
N LYS A 165 -1.25 24.72 15.54
CA LYS A 165 -2.06 23.79 16.33
C LYS A 165 -1.25 22.60 16.84
N ALA A 166 -0.34 22.07 16.02
CA ALA A 166 0.54 20.96 16.41
C ALA A 166 1.61 21.33 17.45
N LEU A 167 1.88 22.65 17.64
CA LEU A 167 2.88 23.16 18.60
C LEU A 167 2.28 23.56 19.96
N LYS A 168 0.97 23.49 20.11
CA LYS A 168 0.26 23.75 21.39
C LYS A 168 -0.03 22.45 22.13
#